data_580132dcd4613bf77f074b26b9c9c2bc
#
_entry.id   580132dcd4613bf77f074b26b9c9c2bc
#
_cell.length_a   1.000
_cell.length_b   1.000
_cell.length_c   1.000
_cell.angle_alpha   90.00
_cell.angle_beta   90.00
_cell.angle_gamma   90.00
#
_symmetry.space_group_name_H-M   'P 1'
#
loop_
_entity.id
_entity.type
_entity.pdbx_description
1 polymer ?
#
loop_
_entity_poly.entity_id
_entity_poly.type
_entity_poly.pdbx_seq_one_letter_code
_entity_poly.pdbx_strand_id
1 'polypeptide(L)'
;MPTIDVHKQDLEELVGRKFTIEELEESLKFVKGEIDGVSGHELKIEIKSTDRPDLWNVEGIARVLRAHYSKNQGIPKYNVIKPELTINVSEKVKKVRPCIAAAIIRDIKIDDDILKQLIQAQEKIAGTFGRRRREVAIGIFNLDKIVPPLLYTATKSDGLKFEPLDGERKMTPAEVLEIHPKGKEFAHLVNSHDVYPIIIDGANDVVSMPPIINSEKSGRVTKRSKNLLIEVTGLEMRNVETALNILAMSLADRGGKIEQVNIVDSRDNIIVTPTFAVKDFKVDKYLIKRTFGFMPSDKEIKSLLERSRYNVVSVDKTDDGHVHLQFPTYRQDIMHAMDVVEDMLMAYGFDNIEPHYPEFFTQGELKPATVRNRKLREIMVGTGAQEISTFILTNKKNLFEKMNLPDDEIVEIANPVSSNWSVMRSWLTPSLVELLSKNTNVEYPQKIFELGQCVKLNTRSQVGSEEMWKMAYSEAGSKVNFTHAKTILQAY
;
A
#
# COMPACT_ATOMS: atom_id res chain seq x y z
N MET A 1 0.99 -1.85 -5.78
CA MET A 1 -0.22 -1.59 -4.99
C MET A 1 -0.75 -2.92 -4.46
N PRO A 2 -1.56 -2.98 -3.39
CA PRO A 2 -2.03 -4.26 -2.90
C PRO A 2 -3.01 -4.91 -3.89
N THR A 3 -2.66 -6.09 -4.35
CA THR A 3 -3.52 -6.96 -5.17
C THR A 3 -4.02 -8.08 -4.28
N ILE A 4 -5.30 -8.40 -4.33
CA ILE A 4 -5.93 -9.48 -3.58
C ILE A 4 -6.57 -10.49 -4.54
N ASP A 5 -6.49 -11.76 -4.17
CA ASP A 5 -7.20 -12.83 -4.87
C ASP A 5 -8.60 -12.97 -4.26
N VAL A 6 -9.61 -12.91 -5.09
CA VAL A 6 -11.03 -12.91 -4.67
C VAL A 6 -11.78 -13.95 -5.47
N HIS A 7 -12.53 -14.82 -4.78
CA HIS A 7 -13.49 -15.69 -5.45
C HIS A 7 -14.74 -14.88 -5.80
N LYS A 8 -15.09 -14.80 -7.09
CA LYS A 8 -16.19 -13.95 -7.59
C LYS A 8 -17.51 -14.24 -6.91
N GLN A 9 -17.85 -15.51 -6.74
CA GLN A 9 -19.11 -15.91 -6.11
C GLN A 9 -19.17 -15.50 -4.64
N ASP A 10 -18.07 -15.59 -3.89
CA ASP A 10 -17.96 -15.15 -2.49
C ASP A 10 -18.21 -13.63 -2.38
N LEU A 11 -17.61 -12.84 -3.27
CA LEU A 11 -17.86 -11.40 -3.34
C LEU A 11 -19.34 -11.10 -3.62
N GLU A 12 -19.94 -11.80 -4.59
CA GLU A 12 -21.35 -11.65 -4.94
C GLU A 12 -22.30 -11.99 -3.79
N GLU A 13 -22.00 -13.05 -3.03
CA GLU A 13 -22.75 -13.43 -1.84
C GLU A 13 -22.67 -12.38 -0.74
N LEU A 14 -21.46 -11.84 -0.49
CA LEU A 14 -21.25 -10.79 0.49
C LEU A 14 -21.91 -9.47 0.10
N VAL A 15 -21.94 -9.12 -1.19
CA VAL A 15 -22.65 -7.93 -1.70
C VAL A 15 -24.16 -8.13 -1.72
N GLY A 16 -24.61 -9.36 -1.97
CA GLY A 16 -26.01 -9.73 -2.19
C GLY A 16 -26.49 -9.46 -3.63
N ARG A 17 -25.58 -9.40 -4.61
CA ARG A 17 -25.87 -9.18 -6.03
C ARG A 17 -24.90 -9.97 -6.91
N LYS A 18 -25.40 -10.50 -8.02
CA LYS A 18 -24.56 -11.07 -9.09
C LYS A 18 -24.09 -9.97 -10.05
N PHE A 19 -22.91 -10.17 -10.63
CA PHE A 19 -22.27 -9.23 -11.56
C PHE A 19 -21.76 -9.98 -12.80
N THR A 20 -21.83 -9.36 -13.99
CA THR A 20 -20.88 -9.70 -15.05
C THR A 20 -19.50 -9.17 -14.71
N ILE A 21 -18.47 -9.53 -15.47
CA ILE A 21 -17.11 -9.00 -15.23
C ILE A 21 -17.09 -7.48 -15.47
N GLU A 22 -17.75 -7.03 -16.52
CA GLU A 22 -17.84 -5.62 -16.89
C GLU A 22 -18.58 -4.80 -15.82
N GLU A 23 -19.72 -5.31 -15.32
CA GLU A 23 -20.46 -4.66 -14.22
C GLU A 23 -19.64 -4.59 -12.93
N LEU A 24 -18.84 -5.64 -12.67
CA LEU A 24 -17.97 -5.66 -11.49
C LEU A 24 -16.84 -4.65 -11.64
N GLU A 25 -16.22 -4.55 -12.80
CA GLU A 25 -15.15 -3.58 -13.07
C GLU A 25 -15.65 -2.14 -12.91
N GLU A 26 -16.85 -1.84 -13.43
CA GLU A 26 -17.50 -0.55 -13.18
C GLU A 26 -17.78 -0.31 -11.68
N SER A 27 -18.19 -1.35 -10.97
CA SER A 27 -18.48 -1.25 -9.53
C SER A 27 -17.22 -1.03 -8.69
N LEU A 28 -16.09 -1.61 -9.10
CA LEU A 28 -14.81 -1.46 -8.41
C LEU A 28 -14.27 -0.03 -8.43
N LYS A 29 -14.76 0.84 -9.34
CA LYS A 29 -14.45 2.26 -9.32
C LYS A 29 -14.81 2.93 -8.00
N PHE A 30 -15.85 2.46 -7.28
CA PHE A 30 -16.24 2.98 -5.96
C PHE A 30 -15.23 2.67 -4.84
N VAL A 31 -14.29 1.78 -5.08
CA VAL A 31 -13.22 1.42 -4.14
C VAL A 31 -11.82 1.70 -4.72
N LYS A 32 -11.73 2.44 -5.83
CA LYS A 32 -10.49 2.67 -6.58
C LYS A 32 -9.80 1.34 -6.93
N GLY A 33 -10.62 0.33 -7.27
CA GLY A 33 -10.18 -1.01 -7.64
C GLY A 33 -10.26 -1.26 -9.14
N GLU A 34 -9.47 -2.19 -9.65
CA GLU A 34 -9.55 -2.69 -11.01
C GLU A 34 -9.26 -4.19 -11.04
N ILE A 35 -9.75 -4.88 -12.06
CA ILE A 35 -9.49 -6.30 -12.27
C ILE A 35 -8.16 -6.45 -13.02
N ASP A 36 -7.13 -6.93 -12.34
CA ASP A 36 -5.79 -7.19 -12.90
C ASP A 36 -5.71 -8.54 -13.63
N GLY A 37 -6.61 -9.46 -13.31
CA GLY A 37 -6.66 -10.77 -13.96
C GLY A 37 -7.89 -11.60 -13.58
N VAL A 38 -8.28 -12.49 -14.49
CA VAL A 38 -9.40 -13.42 -14.32
C VAL A 38 -8.92 -14.84 -14.63
N SER A 39 -9.13 -15.78 -13.71
CA SER A 39 -8.82 -17.20 -13.87
C SER A 39 -9.98 -18.06 -13.38
N GLY A 40 -10.89 -18.42 -14.28
CA GLY A 40 -12.13 -19.12 -13.92
C GLY A 40 -13.02 -18.26 -13.01
N HIS A 41 -13.21 -18.70 -11.76
CA HIS A 41 -13.95 -17.94 -10.74
C HIS A 41 -13.07 -17.08 -9.84
N GLU A 42 -11.76 -17.16 -9.98
CA GLU A 42 -10.80 -16.35 -9.21
C GLU A 42 -10.50 -15.05 -9.96
N LEU A 43 -10.58 -13.95 -9.24
CA LEU A 43 -10.28 -12.61 -9.71
C LEU A 43 -9.06 -12.08 -8.96
N LYS A 44 -8.16 -11.42 -9.67
CA LYS A 44 -7.14 -10.57 -9.05
C LYS A 44 -7.63 -9.14 -9.08
N ILE A 45 -7.84 -8.55 -7.91
CA ILE A 45 -8.31 -7.18 -7.77
C ILE A 45 -7.17 -6.35 -7.20
N GLU A 46 -6.73 -5.35 -7.95
CA GLU A 46 -5.78 -4.35 -7.48
C GLU A 46 -6.54 -3.18 -6.86
N ILE A 47 -6.20 -2.82 -5.62
CA ILE A 47 -6.73 -1.63 -4.93
C ILE A 47 -5.69 -0.52 -5.01
N LYS A 48 -6.03 0.59 -5.68
CA LYS A 48 -5.10 1.71 -5.87
C LYS A 48 -4.96 2.60 -4.64
N SER A 49 -5.93 2.57 -3.73
CA SER A 49 -5.84 3.26 -2.43
C SER A 49 -4.92 2.50 -1.47
N THR A 50 -3.71 3.04 -1.28
CA THR A 50 -2.71 2.47 -0.36
C THR A 50 -2.91 2.90 1.09
N ASP A 51 -3.86 3.76 1.35
CA ASP A 51 -4.28 4.34 2.64
C ASP A 51 -5.60 3.77 3.18
N ARG A 52 -6.24 2.84 2.42
CA ARG A 52 -7.49 2.17 2.74
C ARG A 52 -7.30 0.68 3.07
N PRO A 53 -6.65 0.33 4.21
CA PRO A 53 -6.41 -1.07 4.59
C PRO A 53 -7.72 -1.87 4.77
N ASP A 54 -8.83 -1.21 5.00
CA ASP A 54 -10.15 -1.81 5.08
C ASP A 54 -10.64 -2.41 3.74
N LEU A 55 -10.04 -2.03 2.61
CA LEU A 55 -10.36 -2.53 1.27
C LEU A 55 -9.44 -3.67 0.79
N TRP A 56 -8.45 -4.08 1.59
CA TRP A 56 -7.49 -5.13 1.18
C TRP A 56 -7.96 -6.54 1.54
N ASN A 57 -9.25 -6.71 1.61
CA ASN A 57 -9.93 -8.01 1.74
C ASN A 57 -11.29 -7.95 1.05
N VAL A 58 -11.84 -9.11 0.74
CA VAL A 58 -13.11 -9.23 0.00
C VAL A 58 -14.29 -8.64 0.76
N GLU A 59 -14.31 -8.79 2.09
CA GLU A 59 -15.38 -8.27 2.95
C GLU A 59 -15.42 -6.73 2.93
N GLY A 60 -14.25 -6.08 2.94
CA GLY A 60 -14.14 -4.63 2.86
C GLY A 60 -14.67 -4.08 1.55
N ILE A 61 -14.26 -4.69 0.43
CA ILE A 61 -14.80 -4.35 -0.90
C ILE A 61 -16.32 -4.56 -0.91
N ALA A 62 -16.79 -5.73 -0.50
CA ALA A 62 -18.21 -6.05 -0.46
C ALA A 62 -19.01 -5.08 0.42
N ARG A 63 -18.45 -4.65 1.55
CA ARG A 63 -19.07 -3.69 2.48
C ARG A 63 -19.34 -2.36 1.79
N VAL A 64 -18.40 -1.85 0.99
CA VAL A 64 -18.58 -0.61 0.24
C VAL A 64 -19.58 -0.84 -0.90
N LEU A 65 -19.40 -1.86 -1.73
CA LEU A 65 -20.30 -2.14 -2.86
C LEU A 65 -21.74 -2.36 -2.40
N ARG A 66 -21.97 -3.04 -1.28
CA ARG A 66 -23.30 -3.25 -0.69
C ARG A 66 -24.02 -1.93 -0.42
N ALA A 67 -23.32 -0.85 -0.02
CA ALA A 67 -23.92 0.45 0.20
C ALA A 67 -24.40 1.11 -1.08
N HIS A 68 -23.77 0.80 -2.22
CA HIS A 68 -24.20 1.33 -3.52
C HIS A 68 -25.43 0.58 -4.07
N TYR A 69 -25.58 -0.71 -3.78
CA TYR A 69 -26.59 -1.57 -4.37
C TYR A 69 -27.75 -1.95 -3.45
N SER A 70 -27.71 -1.58 -2.18
CA SER A 70 -28.77 -1.90 -1.22
C SER A 70 -29.18 -0.67 -0.37
N LYS A 71 -30.20 -0.87 0.45
CA LYS A 71 -30.61 0.14 1.46
C LYS A 71 -29.71 0.16 2.71
N ASN A 72 -28.73 -0.73 2.80
CA ASN A 72 -27.77 -0.78 3.92
C ASN A 72 -26.66 0.25 3.70
N GLN A 73 -26.99 1.50 3.91
CA GLN A 73 -26.14 2.68 3.71
C GLN A 73 -25.66 3.24 5.08
N GLY A 74 -24.73 4.17 5.03
CA GLY A 74 -24.13 4.74 6.22
C GLY A 74 -23.09 3.81 6.89
N ILE A 75 -22.66 4.18 8.10
CA ILE A 75 -21.69 3.40 8.87
C ILE A 75 -22.32 2.09 9.32
N PRO A 76 -21.69 0.92 9.01
CA PRO A 76 -22.22 -0.37 9.46
C PRO A 76 -22.22 -0.46 10.98
N LYS A 77 -23.30 -1.02 11.53
CA LYS A 77 -23.45 -1.23 12.97
C LYS A 77 -23.21 -2.71 13.28
N TYR A 78 -22.32 -2.95 14.25
CA TYR A 78 -22.02 -4.29 14.71
C TYR A 78 -22.50 -4.46 16.16
N ASN A 79 -23.21 -5.54 16.41
CA ASN A 79 -23.57 -5.92 17.78
C ASN A 79 -22.36 -6.56 18.44
N VAL A 80 -21.95 -6.06 19.58
CA VAL A 80 -20.81 -6.59 20.33
C VAL A 80 -21.27 -7.19 21.65
N ILE A 81 -20.75 -8.38 21.97
CA ILE A 81 -20.95 -9.07 23.23
C ILE A 81 -19.99 -8.48 24.27
N LYS A 82 -20.44 -8.35 25.52
CA LYS A 82 -19.60 -7.86 26.62
C LYS A 82 -18.39 -8.77 26.85
N PRO A 83 -17.26 -8.22 27.29
CA PRO A 83 -16.02 -8.97 27.44
C PRO A 83 -16.09 -9.97 28.60
N GLU A 84 -15.70 -11.22 28.34
CA GLU A 84 -15.47 -12.24 29.36
C GLU A 84 -13.94 -12.53 29.52
N LEU A 85 -13.18 -12.37 28.42
CA LEU A 85 -11.73 -12.58 28.42
C LEU A 85 -11.00 -11.33 28.88
N THR A 86 -9.94 -11.54 29.67
CA THR A 86 -9.00 -10.49 30.09
C THR A 86 -7.59 -10.83 29.64
N ILE A 87 -6.90 -9.84 29.07
CA ILE A 87 -5.45 -9.86 28.77
C ILE A 87 -4.77 -8.87 29.69
N ASN A 88 -3.94 -9.36 30.59
CA ASN A 88 -3.11 -8.54 31.47
C ASN A 88 -1.84 -8.14 30.75
N VAL A 89 -1.45 -6.87 30.80
CA VAL A 89 -0.27 -6.33 30.10
C VAL A 89 0.82 -5.96 31.10
N SER A 90 1.96 -6.62 30.99
CA SER A 90 3.12 -6.37 31.86
C SER A 90 3.91 -5.13 31.42
N GLU A 91 4.49 -4.40 32.38
CA GLU A 91 5.46 -3.31 32.13
C GLU A 91 6.63 -3.74 31.23
N LYS A 92 7.00 -5.03 31.21
CA LYS A 92 8.14 -5.55 30.47
C LYS A 92 8.03 -5.36 28.96
N VAL A 93 6.81 -5.29 28.39
CA VAL A 93 6.59 -5.13 26.95
C VAL A 93 6.66 -3.67 26.49
N LYS A 94 6.54 -2.70 27.39
CA LYS A 94 6.43 -1.27 27.03
C LYS A 94 7.59 -0.75 26.21
N LYS A 95 8.80 -1.27 26.41
CA LYS A 95 10.00 -0.82 25.68
C LYS A 95 10.17 -1.50 24.32
N VAL A 96 9.50 -2.61 24.10
CA VAL A 96 9.66 -3.43 22.89
C VAL A 96 8.45 -3.29 21.97
N ARG A 97 7.25 -3.56 22.50
CA ARG A 97 6.00 -3.53 21.74
C ARG A 97 4.83 -3.19 22.66
N PRO A 98 4.58 -1.88 22.90
CA PRO A 98 3.75 -1.41 24.01
C PRO A 98 2.25 -1.67 23.86
N CYS A 99 1.76 -1.78 22.62
CA CYS A 99 0.33 -1.80 22.35
C CYS A 99 -0.18 -3.19 22.02
N ILE A 100 -1.33 -3.55 22.59
CA ILE A 100 -2.10 -4.76 22.27
C ILE A 100 -3.59 -4.43 22.29
N ALA A 101 -4.34 -4.98 21.34
CA ALA A 101 -5.79 -5.04 21.34
C ALA A 101 -6.25 -6.42 20.87
N ALA A 102 -7.42 -6.85 21.30
CA ALA A 102 -7.94 -8.16 20.94
C ALA A 102 -9.46 -8.15 20.76
N ALA A 103 -9.95 -9.12 20.01
CA ALA A 103 -11.37 -9.41 19.82
C ALA A 103 -11.58 -10.93 19.78
N ILE A 104 -12.73 -11.37 20.24
CA ILE A 104 -13.19 -12.74 20.03
C ILE A 104 -14.27 -12.75 18.96
N ILE A 105 -14.21 -13.74 18.08
CA ILE A 105 -15.26 -14.01 17.10
C ILE A 105 -15.87 -15.36 17.43
N ARG A 106 -17.14 -15.35 17.81
CA ARG A 106 -17.89 -16.56 18.15
C ARG A 106 -18.72 -17.06 16.98
N ASP A 107 -18.94 -18.37 16.95
CA ASP A 107 -19.86 -19.06 16.03
C ASP A 107 -19.55 -18.86 14.55
N ILE A 108 -18.29 -18.60 14.20
CA ILE A 108 -17.88 -18.44 12.79
C ILE A 108 -17.85 -19.81 12.08
N LYS A 109 -18.35 -19.83 10.86
CA LYS A 109 -18.20 -20.98 9.97
C LYS A 109 -17.03 -20.71 9.02
N ILE A 110 -16.06 -21.60 9.02
CA ILE A 110 -14.84 -21.47 8.20
C ILE A 110 -14.80 -22.66 7.23
N ASP A 111 -14.69 -22.36 5.96
CA ASP A 111 -14.32 -23.30 4.89
C ASP A 111 -12.90 -23.02 4.38
N ASP A 112 -12.48 -23.69 3.32
CA ASP A 112 -11.15 -23.52 2.75
C ASP A 112 -10.95 -22.14 2.15
N ASP A 113 -11.98 -21.57 1.53
CA ASP A 113 -11.90 -20.28 0.85
C ASP A 113 -11.88 -19.14 1.88
N ILE A 114 -12.74 -19.21 2.90
CA ILE A 114 -12.71 -18.25 4.03
C ILE A 114 -11.36 -18.30 4.76
N LEU A 115 -10.80 -19.49 4.97
CA LEU A 115 -9.49 -19.63 5.62
C LEU A 115 -8.38 -18.98 4.78
N LYS A 116 -8.37 -19.20 3.46
CA LYS A 116 -7.43 -18.54 2.55
C LYS A 116 -7.58 -17.02 2.58
N GLN A 117 -8.84 -16.51 2.50
CA GLN A 117 -9.12 -15.08 2.55
C GLN A 117 -8.68 -14.45 3.88
N LEU A 118 -8.89 -15.14 4.99
CA LEU A 118 -8.47 -14.67 6.32
C LEU A 118 -6.94 -14.57 6.43
N ILE A 119 -6.22 -15.59 5.95
CA ILE A 119 -4.74 -15.57 5.89
C ILE A 119 -4.25 -14.44 4.98
N GLN A 120 -4.88 -14.29 3.81
CA GLN A 120 -4.53 -13.22 2.87
C GLN A 120 -4.74 -11.84 3.50
N ALA A 121 -5.88 -11.59 4.14
CA ALA A 121 -6.18 -10.32 4.81
C ALA A 121 -5.15 -10.01 5.91
N GLN A 122 -4.84 -11.01 6.75
CA GLN A 122 -3.83 -10.90 7.81
C GLN A 122 -2.45 -10.52 7.24
N GLU A 123 -1.97 -11.23 6.22
CA GLU A 123 -0.66 -10.98 5.61
C GLU A 123 -0.63 -9.64 4.86
N LYS A 124 -1.70 -9.27 4.15
CA LYS A 124 -1.76 -7.97 3.44
C LYS A 124 -1.74 -6.80 4.42
N ILE A 125 -2.55 -6.84 5.49
CA ILE A 125 -2.59 -5.77 6.49
C ILE A 125 -1.26 -5.70 7.24
N ALA A 126 -0.72 -6.82 7.74
CA ALA A 126 0.52 -6.83 8.48
C ALA A 126 1.75 -6.48 7.61
N GLY A 127 1.74 -6.88 6.33
CA GLY A 127 2.84 -6.65 5.39
C GLY A 127 2.92 -5.21 4.88
N THR A 128 1.77 -4.56 4.64
CA THR A 128 1.66 -3.21 4.07
C THR A 128 1.41 -2.17 5.16
N PHE A 129 0.18 -2.07 5.67
CA PHE A 129 -0.19 -1.14 6.74
C PHE A 129 0.67 -1.35 8.00
N GLY A 130 0.94 -2.60 8.36
CA GLY A 130 1.82 -2.99 9.45
C GLY A 130 3.32 -2.82 9.17
N ARG A 131 3.73 -2.32 7.99
CA ARG A 131 5.13 -2.14 7.58
C ARG A 131 5.98 -3.38 7.84
N ARG A 132 5.60 -4.49 7.23
CA ARG A 132 6.23 -5.80 7.46
C ARG A 132 6.26 -6.17 8.95
N ARG A 133 5.10 -6.11 9.61
CA ARG A 133 4.87 -6.41 11.03
C ARG A 133 5.55 -5.45 12.03
N ARG A 134 6.25 -4.42 11.59
CA ARG A 134 6.88 -3.46 12.47
C ARG A 134 5.83 -2.66 13.27
N GLU A 135 4.92 -1.99 12.56
CA GLU A 135 3.90 -1.13 13.19
C GLU A 135 2.73 -1.95 13.74
N VAL A 136 2.31 -2.98 13.00
CA VAL A 136 1.19 -3.85 13.37
C VAL A 136 1.53 -5.29 13.01
N ALA A 137 1.36 -6.20 13.94
CA ALA A 137 1.37 -7.64 13.74
C ALA A 137 0.06 -8.22 14.25
N ILE A 138 -0.42 -9.26 13.59
CA ILE A 138 -1.73 -9.86 13.81
C ILE A 138 -1.57 -11.34 14.09
N GLY A 139 -2.15 -11.81 15.20
CA GLY A 139 -2.30 -13.21 15.55
C GLY A 139 -3.78 -13.61 15.47
N ILE A 140 -4.06 -14.78 14.90
CA ILE A 140 -5.40 -15.38 14.89
C ILE A 140 -5.27 -16.79 15.46
N PHE A 141 -6.11 -17.10 16.43
CA PHE A 141 -5.97 -18.31 17.23
C PHE A 141 -7.31 -19.06 17.35
N ASN A 142 -7.23 -20.35 17.52
CA ASN A 142 -8.38 -21.14 17.95
C ASN A 142 -8.58 -20.91 19.46
N LEU A 143 -9.62 -20.13 19.80
CA LEU A 143 -9.91 -19.76 21.20
C LEU A 143 -10.19 -21.01 22.08
N ASP A 144 -10.78 -22.04 21.52
CA ASP A 144 -11.14 -23.27 22.29
C ASP A 144 -9.91 -24.03 22.83
N LYS A 145 -8.69 -23.64 22.38
CA LYS A 145 -7.41 -24.20 22.86
C LYS A 145 -6.66 -23.30 23.83
N ILE A 146 -7.23 -22.18 24.23
CA ILE A 146 -6.61 -21.18 25.09
C ILE A 146 -7.32 -21.19 26.45
N VAL A 147 -6.53 -21.16 27.51
CA VAL A 147 -7.03 -21.12 28.90
C VAL A 147 -6.94 -19.68 29.43
N PRO A 148 -8.05 -18.99 29.71
CA PRO A 148 -8.02 -17.64 30.33
C PRO A 148 -7.45 -17.66 31.76
N PRO A 149 -6.95 -16.50 32.29
CA PRO A 149 -6.68 -15.26 31.59
C PRO A 149 -5.39 -15.31 30.76
N LEU A 150 -5.19 -14.34 29.87
CA LEU A 150 -3.97 -14.18 29.11
C LEU A 150 -3.04 -13.16 29.76
N LEU A 151 -1.74 -13.36 29.60
CA LEU A 151 -0.70 -12.44 30.04
C LEU A 151 0.17 -12.04 28.83
N TYR A 152 0.14 -10.76 28.47
CA TYR A 152 1.06 -10.17 27.50
C TYR A 152 2.29 -9.63 28.24
N THR A 153 3.43 -10.27 28.06
CA THR A 153 4.67 -9.98 28.78
C THR A 153 5.87 -10.08 27.85
N ALA A 154 7.07 -9.95 28.41
CA ALA A 154 8.32 -10.21 27.69
C ALA A 154 9.19 -11.21 28.46
N THR A 155 9.91 -12.03 27.72
CA THR A 155 10.82 -13.06 28.23
C THR A 155 12.23 -12.87 27.69
N LYS A 156 13.22 -13.41 28.36
CA LYS A 156 14.61 -13.51 27.87
C LYS A 156 14.70 -14.49 26.71
N SER A 157 15.81 -14.47 26.01
CA SER A 157 16.11 -15.33 24.85
C SER A 157 15.98 -16.85 25.12
N ASP A 158 16.25 -17.29 26.37
CA ASP A 158 16.20 -18.67 26.82
C ASP A 158 15.07 -18.97 27.83
N GLY A 159 14.22 -17.95 28.12
CA GLY A 159 13.33 -17.97 29.28
C GLY A 159 12.15 -18.94 29.22
N LEU A 160 11.66 -19.31 28.02
CA LEU A 160 10.53 -20.21 27.82
C LEU A 160 10.73 -21.05 26.56
N LYS A 161 10.08 -22.22 26.51
CA LYS A 161 10.09 -23.07 25.31
C LYS A 161 8.66 -23.34 24.84
N PHE A 162 8.43 -23.16 23.55
CA PHE A 162 7.16 -23.50 22.91
C PHE A 162 7.41 -24.08 21.53
N GLU A 163 6.42 -24.76 21.00
CA GLU A 163 6.42 -25.25 19.61
C GLU A 163 5.82 -24.15 18.73
N PRO A 164 6.63 -23.52 17.86
CA PRO A 164 6.11 -22.52 16.93
C PRO A 164 5.25 -23.17 15.85
N LEU A 165 4.32 -22.42 15.28
CA LEU A 165 3.43 -22.88 14.21
C LEU A 165 4.26 -23.44 13.04
N ASP A 166 3.92 -24.64 12.58
CA ASP A 166 4.67 -25.44 11.60
C ASP A 166 6.10 -25.84 12.07
N GLY A 167 6.37 -25.76 13.35
CA GLY A 167 7.60 -26.24 13.95
C GLY A 167 7.54 -27.74 14.27
N GLU A 168 8.70 -28.40 14.31
CA GLU A 168 8.81 -29.84 14.58
C GLU A 168 9.13 -30.16 16.06
N ARG A 169 9.49 -29.14 16.85
CA ARG A 169 9.90 -29.28 18.25
C ARG A 169 9.69 -28.00 19.04
N LYS A 170 9.74 -28.13 20.39
CA LYS A 170 9.77 -26.95 21.26
C LYS A 170 11.10 -26.21 21.11
N MET A 171 11.04 -24.90 20.96
CA MET A 171 12.17 -23.99 20.77
C MET A 171 12.12 -22.86 21.79
N THR A 172 13.28 -22.34 22.19
CA THR A 172 13.40 -21.08 22.91
C THR A 172 13.15 -19.90 21.95
N PRO A 173 12.85 -18.70 22.43
CA PRO A 173 12.77 -17.51 21.57
C PRO A 173 14.02 -17.30 20.70
N ALA A 174 15.22 -17.51 21.22
CA ALA A 174 16.45 -17.44 20.43
C ALA A 174 16.49 -18.49 19.32
N GLU A 175 16.19 -19.76 19.63
CA GLU A 175 16.14 -20.83 18.63
C GLU A 175 15.10 -20.56 17.55
N VAL A 176 13.94 -19.95 17.88
CA VAL A 176 12.92 -19.55 16.91
C VAL A 176 13.49 -18.52 15.92
N LEU A 177 14.22 -17.51 16.41
CA LEU A 177 14.80 -16.46 15.55
C LEU A 177 15.91 -17.01 14.64
N GLU A 178 16.68 -18.01 15.11
CA GLU A 178 17.80 -18.58 14.36
C GLU A 178 17.38 -19.70 13.38
N ILE A 179 16.38 -20.50 13.74
CA ILE A 179 16.07 -21.75 13.03
C ILE A 179 14.79 -21.61 12.19
N HIS A 180 13.72 -21.05 12.79
CA HIS A 180 12.41 -21.01 12.14
C HIS A 180 12.39 -20.01 10.96
N PRO A 181 11.79 -20.35 9.79
CA PRO A 181 11.75 -19.43 8.62
C PRO A 181 11.20 -18.06 8.97
N LYS A 182 10.05 -17.97 9.67
CA LYS A 182 9.48 -16.69 10.11
C LYS A 182 10.33 -15.98 11.16
N GLY A 183 11.05 -16.75 11.99
CA GLY A 183 12.04 -16.20 12.92
C GLY A 183 13.13 -15.45 12.18
N LYS A 184 13.78 -16.09 11.20
CA LYS A 184 14.83 -15.49 10.36
C LYS A 184 14.34 -14.26 9.60
N GLU A 185 13.13 -14.33 9.03
CA GLU A 185 12.52 -13.24 8.25
C GLU A 185 12.30 -11.98 9.10
N PHE A 186 11.83 -12.16 10.35
CA PHE A 186 11.39 -11.06 11.21
C PHE A 186 12.27 -10.80 12.43
N ALA A 187 13.39 -11.52 12.59
CA ALA A 187 14.33 -11.35 13.71
C ALA A 187 14.72 -9.88 13.96
N HIS A 188 14.92 -9.12 12.88
CA HIS A 188 15.33 -7.72 12.92
C HIS A 188 14.35 -6.80 13.68
N LEU A 189 13.11 -7.24 13.91
CA LEU A 189 12.10 -6.47 14.65
C LEU A 189 12.28 -6.54 16.17
N VAL A 190 13.01 -7.54 16.67
CA VAL A 190 13.16 -7.79 18.11
C VAL A 190 14.62 -7.93 18.57
N ASN A 191 15.57 -8.20 17.67
CA ASN A 191 16.99 -8.43 17.99
C ASN A 191 17.72 -7.26 18.66
N SER A 192 17.17 -6.04 18.56
CA SER A 192 17.74 -4.86 19.24
C SER A 192 17.38 -4.79 20.73
N HIS A 193 16.60 -5.74 21.23
CA HIS A 193 16.10 -5.75 22.61
C HIS A 193 16.62 -6.99 23.37
N ASP A 194 16.85 -6.82 24.68
CA ASP A 194 17.28 -7.91 25.56
C ASP A 194 16.15 -8.89 25.94
N VAL A 195 14.91 -8.52 25.62
CA VAL A 195 13.71 -9.29 25.91
C VAL A 195 12.77 -9.31 24.71
N TYR A 196 12.02 -10.39 24.57
CA TYR A 196 11.12 -10.64 23.47
C TYR A 196 9.67 -10.69 23.92
N PRO A 197 8.73 -10.02 23.23
CA PRO A 197 7.31 -10.06 23.57
C PRO A 197 6.78 -11.50 23.47
N ILE A 198 5.91 -11.86 24.42
CA ILE A 198 5.28 -13.17 24.47
C ILE A 198 3.89 -13.08 25.08
N ILE A 199 2.96 -13.88 24.58
CA ILE A 199 1.62 -14.06 25.16
C ILE A 199 1.54 -15.45 25.76
N ILE A 200 1.12 -15.53 27.02
CA ILE A 200 1.00 -16.76 27.81
C ILE A 200 -0.45 -16.89 28.28
N ASP A 201 -0.98 -18.10 28.27
CA ASP A 201 -2.33 -18.38 28.80
C ASP A 201 -2.31 -18.76 30.28
N GLY A 202 -3.49 -18.96 30.88
CA GLY A 202 -3.67 -19.34 32.26
C GLY A 202 -3.13 -20.72 32.65
N ALA A 203 -2.81 -21.56 31.69
CA ALA A 203 -2.12 -22.84 31.88
C ALA A 203 -0.59 -22.71 31.78
N ASN A 204 -0.06 -21.49 31.64
CA ASN A 204 1.35 -21.17 31.34
C ASN A 204 1.84 -21.71 29.98
N ASP A 205 0.94 -22.00 29.05
CA ASP A 205 1.32 -22.31 27.68
C ASP A 205 1.54 -21.02 26.87
N VAL A 206 2.57 -21.02 26.04
CA VAL A 206 2.82 -19.90 25.12
C VAL A 206 1.79 -19.91 24.01
N VAL A 207 1.07 -18.80 23.83
CA VAL A 207 0.10 -18.59 22.76
C VAL A 207 0.78 -18.05 21.51
N SER A 208 1.65 -17.05 21.69
CA SER A 208 2.43 -16.47 20.58
C SER A 208 3.66 -15.72 21.05
N MET A 209 4.57 -15.47 20.12
CA MET A 209 5.75 -14.59 20.22
C MET A 209 5.60 -13.44 19.20
N PRO A 210 4.80 -12.39 19.51
CA PRO A 210 4.65 -11.28 18.60
C PRO A 210 5.96 -10.50 18.38
N PRO A 211 6.24 -9.95 17.22
CA PRO A 211 5.50 -10.04 15.96
C PRO A 211 5.91 -11.23 15.08
N ILE A 212 6.53 -12.24 15.64
CA ILE A 212 7.24 -13.31 14.92
C ILE A 212 6.31 -14.45 14.50
N ILE A 213 5.76 -15.19 15.51
CA ILE A 213 5.07 -16.46 15.24
C ILE A 213 4.08 -16.84 16.35
N ASN A 214 2.99 -17.50 15.97
CA ASN A 214 2.05 -18.15 16.90
C ASN A 214 2.59 -19.51 17.36
N SER A 215 2.06 -20.06 18.45
CA SER A 215 2.35 -21.44 18.82
C SER A 215 1.51 -22.43 18.00
N GLU A 216 2.01 -23.64 17.79
CA GLU A 216 1.29 -24.71 17.11
C GLU A 216 -0.02 -25.08 17.81
N LYS A 217 0.01 -25.14 19.15
CA LYS A 217 -1.14 -25.54 19.96
C LYS A 217 -2.37 -24.68 19.74
N SER A 218 -2.23 -23.35 19.81
CA SER A 218 -3.33 -22.38 19.75
C SER A 218 -3.45 -21.67 18.39
N GLY A 219 -2.34 -21.49 17.68
CA GLY A 219 -2.27 -20.71 16.45
C GLY A 219 -2.79 -21.43 15.19
N ARG A 220 -2.98 -22.75 15.25
CA ARG A 220 -3.49 -23.49 14.11
C ARG A 220 -5.01 -23.38 14.01
N VAL A 221 -5.49 -22.44 13.19
CA VAL A 221 -6.90 -22.31 12.82
C VAL A 221 -7.22 -23.29 11.69
N THR A 222 -8.37 -23.95 11.78
CA THR A 222 -8.85 -24.94 10.80
C THR A 222 -10.34 -24.73 10.53
N LYS A 223 -10.89 -25.45 9.55
CA LYS A 223 -12.34 -25.49 9.28
C LYS A 223 -13.20 -25.93 10.48
N ARG A 224 -12.61 -26.58 11.49
CA ARG A 224 -13.31 -27.01 12.71
C ARG A 224 -13.32 -25.92 13.79
N SER A 225 -12.52 -24.88 13.65
CA SER A 225 -12.46 -23.76 14.59
C SER A 225 -13.72 -22.92 14.46
N LYS A 226 -14.48 -22.79 15.55
CA LYS A 226 -15.75 -22.03 15.60
C LYS A 226 -15.58 -20.70 16.33
N ASN A 227 -14.65 -20.65 17.27
CA ASN A 227 -14.36 -19.48 18.08
C ASN A 227 -12.91 -19.07 17.84
N LEU A 228 -12.71 -17.82 17.46
CA LEU A 228 -11.40 -17.27 17.17
C LEU A 228 -11.07 -16.17 18.17
N LEU A 229 -9.82 -16.12 18.60
CA LEU A 229 -9.22 -14.95 19.22
C LEU A 229 -8.38 -14.24 18.15
N ILE A 230 -8.65 -12.97 17.92
CA ILE A 230 -7.80 -12.07 17.12
C ILE A 230 -7.01 -11.22 18.10
N GLU A 231 -5.71 -11.23 17.98
CA GLU A 231 -4.81 -10.37 18.72
C GLU A 231 -4.04 -9.50 17.74
N VAL A 232 -3.90 -8.24 18.08
CA VAL A 232 -3.12 -7.29 17.30
C VAL A 232 -2.16 -6.57 18.24
N THR A 233 -0.86 -6.63 17.95
CA THR A 233 0.16 -5.91 18.68
C THR A 233 0.87 -4.88 17.81
N GLY A 234 1.37 -3.82 18.42
CA GLY A 234 2.04 -2.76 17.67
C GLY A 234 2.73 -1.72 18.52
N LEU A 235 3.20 -0.67 17.82
CA LEU A 235 3.88 0.47 18.43
C LEU A 235 2.90 1.60 18.78
N GLU A 236 1.84 1.78 17.98
CA GLU A 236 0.85 2.83 18.09
C GLU A 236 -0.55 2.22 18.25
N MET A 237 -1.27 2.58 19.33
CA MET A 237 -2.59 2.01 19.63
C MET A 237 -3.63 2.29 18.53
N ARG A 238 -3.56 3.46 17.91
CA ARG A 238 -4.41 3.83 16.76
C ARG A 238 -4.31 2.81 15.62
N ASN A 239 -3.09 2.40 15.27
CA ASN A 239 -2.86 1.44 14.19
C ASN A 239 -3.31 0.03 14.57
N VAL A 240 -3.09 -0.34 15.82
CA VAL A 240 -3.49 -1.63 16.41
C VAL A 240 -5.02 -1.77 16.39
N GLU A 241 -5.76 -0.78 16.89
CA GLU A 241 -7.22 -0.78 16.86
C GLU A 241 -7.79 -0.77 15.45
N THR A 242 -7.17 -0.02 14.53
CA THR A 242 -7.58 -0.01 13.13
C THR A 242 -7.52 -1.40 12.51
N ALA A 243 -6.41 -2.10 12.65
CA ALA A 243 -6.24 -3.44 12.09
C ALA A 243 -7.18 -4.45 12.76
N LEU A 244 -7.36 -4.36 14.09
CA LEU A 244 -8.30 -5.19 14.82
C LEU A 244 -9.73 -5.00 14.33
N ASN A 245 -10.18 -3.74 14.21
CA ASN A 245 -11.53 -3.41 13.78
C ASN A 245 -11.80 -3.92 12.37
N ILE A 246 -10.86 -3.78 11.44
CA ILE A 246 -10.99 -4.27 10.07
C ILE A 246 -11.24 -5.79 10.06
N LEU A 247 -10.42 -6.56 10.78
CA LEU A 247 -10.55 -8.02 10.82
C LEU A 247 -11.81 -8.47 11.55
N ALA A 248 -12.14 -7.85 12.69
CA ALA A 248 -13.34 -8.17 13.44
C ALA A 248 -14.61 -7.93 12.62
N MET A 249 -14.68 -6.79 11.91
CA MET A 249 -15.79 -6.49 10.99
C MET A 249 -15.86 -7.48 9.82
N SER A 250 -14.72 -7.86 9.25
CA SER A 250 -14.68 -8.80 8.13
C SER A 250 -15.26 -10.16 8.52
N LEU A 251 -14.91 -10.67 9.70
CA LEU A 251 -15.47 -11.92 10.21
C LEU A 251 -16.93 -11.80 10.66
N ALA A 252 -17.34 -10.62 11.13
CA ALA A 252 -18.75 -10.35 11.45
C ALA A 252 -19.62 -10.27 10.19
N ASP A 253 -19.12 -9.72 9.09
CA ASP A 253 -19.82 -9.72 7.79
C ASP A 253 -20.03 -11.14 7.24
N ARG A 254 -19.26 -12.12 7.72
CA ARG A 254 -19.43 -13.56 7.46
C ARG A 254 -20.28 -14.31 8.50
N GLY A 255 -20.95 -13.57 9.39
CA GLY A 255 -21.87 -14.10 10.38
C GLY A 255 -21.26 -14.44 11.74
N GLY A 256 -19.97 -14.18 11.96
CA GLY A 256 -19.35 -14.30 13.27
C GLY A 256 -19.88 -13.24 14.25
N LYS A 257 -19.97 -13.59 15.53
CA LYS A 257 -20.41 -12.66 16.59
C LYS A 257 -19.18 -12.09 17.29
N ILE A 258 -19.08 -10.76 17.33
CA ILE A 258 -17.95 -10.07 17.96
C ILE A 258 -18.18 -10.05 19.47
N GLU A 259 -17.19 -10.50 20.24
CA GLU A 259 -17.12 -10.34 21.69
C GLU A 259 -15.90 -9.50 22.03
N GLN A 260 -16.07 -8.53 22.91
CA GLN A 260 -14.99 -7.67 23.38
C GLN A 260 -14.02 -8.40 24.31
N VAL A 261 -12.86 -7.82 24.48
CA VAL A 261 -11.80 -8.30 25.38
C VAL A 261 -11.35 -7.17 26.28
N ASN A 262 -11.17 -7.43 27.58
CA ASN A 262 -10.57 -6.50 28.52
C ASN A 262 -9.05 -6.53 28.38
N ILE A 263 -8.44 -5.38 28.11
CA ILE A 263 -7.00 -5.18 28.15
C ILE A 263 -6.69 -4.41 29.44
N VAL A 264 -6.00 -5.05 30.38
CA VAL A 264 -5.67 -4.46 31.69
C VAL A 264 -4.19 -4.13 31.70
N ASP A 265 -3.85 -2.87 31.83
CA ASP A 265 -2.45 -2.46 31.92
C ASP A 265 -1.86 -2.68 33.32
N SER A 266 -0.58 -2.45 33.48
CA SER A 266 0.15 -2.61 34.75
C SER A 266 -0.26 -1.60 35.85
N ARG A 267 -1.16 -0.66 35.57
CA ARG A 267 -1.73 0.30 36.52
C ARG A 267 -3.21 0.03 36.77
N ASP A 268 -3.68 -1.14 36.38
CA ASP A 268 -5.08 -1.58 36.45
C ASP A 268 -6.07 -0.73 35.62
N ASN A 269 -5.58 0.04 34.64
CA ASN A 269 -6.48 0.70 33.69
C ASN A 269 -7.03 -0.34 32.73
N ILE A 270 -8.34 -0.30 32.49
CA ILE A 270 -9.03 -1.24 31.62
C ILE A 270 -9.39 -0.53 30.31
N ILE A 271 -8.92 -1.08 29.20
CA ILE A 271 -9.34 -0.70 27.86
C ILE A 271 -10.12 -1.87 27.28
N VAL A 272 -11.31 -1.62 26.77
CA VAL A 272 -12.15 -2.66 26.15
C VAL A 272 -12.04 -2.55 24.63
N THR A 273 -11.66 -3.64 23.97
CA THR A 273 -11.51 -3.69 22.52
C THR A 273 -12.28 -4.88 21.92
N PRO A 274 -12.74 -4.81 20.65
CA PRO A 274 -12.70 -3.68 19.73
C PRO A 274 -13.67 -2.58 20.09
N THR A 275 -13.37 -1.35 19.66
CA THR A 275 -14.30 -0.22 19.74
C THR A 275 -14.62 0.25 18.32
N PHE A 276 -15.90 0.26 17.94
CA PHE A 276 -16.34 0.79 16.64
C PHE A 276 -16.69 2.27 16.76
N ALA A 277 -15.75 3.03 17.30
CA ALA A 277 -15.92 4.45 17.50
C ALA A 277 -16.05 5.21 16.17
N VAL A 278 -16.73 6.34 16.20
CA VAL A 278 -16.90 7.25 15.09
C VAL A 278 -16.31 8.61 15.44
N LYS A 279 -15.91 9.36 14.42
CA LYS A 279 -15.44 10.74 14.54
C LYS A 279 -16.43 11.67 13.88
N ASP A 280 -16.75 12.77 14.57
CA ASP A 280 -17.51 13.88 14.00
C ASP A 280 -16.61 14.69 13.05
N PHE A 281 -17.18 15.12 11.93
CA PHE A 281 -16.48 15.89 10.92
C PHE A 281 -17.40 16.91 10.25
N LYS A 282 -16.81 17.97 9.69
CA LYS A 282 -17.53 19.03 9.00
C LYS A 282 -16.93 19.27 7.63
N VAL A 283 -17.78 19.39 6.64
CA VAL A 283 -17.39 19.74 5.26
C VAL A 283 -18.13 21.01 4.85
N ASP A 284 -17.41 22.01 4.37
CA ASP A 284 -17.94 23.24 3.85
C ASP A 284 -18.68 22.98 2.52
N LYS A 285 -19.91 23.42 2.40
CA LYS A 285 -20.71 23.32 1.17
C LYS A 285 -20.07 24.08 0.00
N TYR A 286 -19.37 25.19 0.28
CA TYR A 286 -18.60 25.89 -0.75
C TYR A 286 -17.50 25.01 -1.35
N LEU A 287 -16.81 24.21 -0.54
CA LEU A 287 -15.81 23.25 -1.04
C LEU A 287 -16.44 22.20 -1.97
N ILE A 288 -17.61 21.68 -1.58
CA ILE A 288 -18.38 20.73 -2.42
C ILE A 288 -18.74 21.40 -3.77
N LYS A 289 -19.36 22.57 -3.73
CA LYS A 289 -19.74 23.32 -4.94
C LYS A 289 -18.56 23.59 -5.86
N ARG A 290 -17.45 24.07 -5.29
CA ARG A 290 -16.25 24.38 -6.08
C ARG A 290 -15.64 23.16 -6.74
N THR A 291 -15.70 22.00 -6.07
CA THR A 291 -15.05 20.77 -6.56
C THR A 291 -15.95 20.04 -7.56
N PHE A 292 -17.26 20.01 -7.34
CA PHE A 292 -18.24 19.44 -8.28
C PHE A 292 -18.45 20.31 -9.54
N GLY A 293 -18.22 21.63 -9.42
CA GLY A 293 -18.61 22.61 -10.45
C GLY A 293 -20.07 23.07 -10.34
N PHE A 294 -20.89 22.39 -9.54
CA PHE A 294 -22.28 22.72 -9.20
C PHE A 294 -22.58 22.33 -7.76
N MET A 295 -23.73 22.76 -7.22
CA MET A 295 -24.16 22.38 -5.88
C MET A 295 -25.16 21.22 -5.97
N PRO A 296 -24.80 19.99 -5.51
CA PRO A 296 -25.78 18.92 -5.37
C PRO A 296 -26.86 19.29 -4.34
N SER A 297 -28.08 18.79 -4.50
CA SER A 297 -29.14 18.98 -3.51
C SER A 297 -28.78 18.33 -2.18
N ASP A 298 -29.34 18.82 -1.06
CA ASP A 298 -29.08 18.25 0.29
C ASP A 298 -29.43 16.76 0.34
N LYS A 299 -30.44 16.31 -0.42
CA LYS A 299 -30.81 14.90 -0.54
C LYS A 299 -29.72 14.08 -1.28
N GLU A 300 -29.14 14.64 -2.32
CA GLU A 300 -28.05 13.99 -3.06
C GLU A 300 -26.78 13.96 -2.24
N ILE A 301 -26.40 15.06 -1.56
CA ILE A 301 -25.27 15.11 -0.63
C ILE A 301 -25.39 13.98 0.39
N LYS A 302 -26.56 13.86 1.04
CA LYS A 302 -26.82 12.79 2.01
C LYS A 302 -26.68 11.41 1.39
N SER A 303 -27.28 11.17 0.23
CA SER A 303 -27.23 9.89 -0.47
C SER A 303 -25.83 9.51 -0.87
N LEU A 304 -25.02 10.45 -1.40
CA LEU A 304 -23.63 10.22 -1.82
C LEU A 304 -22.75 9.82 -0.61
N LEU A 305 -22.88 10.55 0.49
CA LEU A 305 -22.12 10.28 1.71
C LEU A 305 -22.53 8.95 2.35
N GLU A 306 -23.83 8.65 2.47
CA GLU A 306 -24.28 7.40 3.08
C GLU A 306 -23.91 6.18 2.24
N ARG A 307 -23.88 6.28 0.92
CA ARG A 307 -23.31 5.24 0.03
C ARG A 307 -21.81 5.06 0.22
N SER A 308 -21.09 6.12 0.56
CA SER A 308 -19.65 6.08 0.87
C SER A 308 -19.34 5.73 2.32
N ARG A 309 -20.33 5.20 3.07
CA ARG A 309 -20.17 4.74 4.46
C ARG A 309 -19.94 5.84 5.49
N TYR A 310 -20.48 7.03 5.26
CA TYR A 310 -20.61 8.07 6.28
C TYR A 310 -22.02 8.08 6.88
N ASN A 311 -22.16 8.59 8.10
CA ASN A 311 -23.45 8.99 8.63
C ASN A 311 -23.60 10.51 8.50
N VAL A 312 -24.65 10.97 7.86
CA VAL A 312 -24.97 12.41 7.79
C VAL A 312 -25.82 12.78 9.00
N VAL A 313 -25.28 13.64 9.85
CA VAL A 313 -25.96 14.14 11.05
C VAL A 313 -26.93 15.27 10.68
N SER A 314 -26.43 16.27 9.96
CA SER A 314 -27.22 17.38 9.44
C SER A 314 -26.57 18.04 8.21
N VAL A 315 -27.38 18.70 7.42
CA VAL A 315 -26.94 19.57 6.31
C VAL A 315 -27.54 20.95 6.57
N ASP A 316 -26.70 21.98 6.66
CA ASP A 316 -27.16 23.36 6.87
C ASP A 316 -27.95 23.82 5.65
N LYS A 317 -29.01 24.62 5.89
CA LYS A 317 -29.92 25.08 4.82
C LYS A 317 -29.31 26.16 3.94
N THR A 318 -28.28 26.84 4.39
CA THR A 318 -27.60 27.90 3.64
C THR A 318 -26.53 27.36 2.72
N ASP A 319 -26.25 28.03 1.61
CA ASP A 319 -25.20 27.64 0.67
C ASP A 319 -23.79 27.80 1.26
N ASP A 320 -23.60 28.72 2.20
CA ASP A 320 -22.37 28.94 2.94
C ASP A 320 -22.28 28.08 4.22
N GLY A 321 -23.16 27.10 4.36
CA GLY A 321 -23.23 26.22 5.53
C GLY A 321 -22.29 25.02 5.45
N HIS A 322 -22.49 24.10 6.38
CA HIS A 322 -21.68 22.88 6.48
C HIS A 322 -22.55 21.64 6.37
N VAL A 323 -21.91 20.55 5.97
CA VAL A 323 -22.41 19.19 6.14
C VAL A 323 -21.74 18.61 7.38
N HIS A 324 -22.54 18.28 8.39
CA HIS A 324 -22.10 17.61 9.61
C HIS A 324 -22.26 16.12 9.42
N LEU A 325 -21.18 15.38 9.55
CA LEU A 325 -21.15 13.95 9.30
C LEU A 325 -20.26 13.19 10.30
N GLN A 326 -20.37 11.89 10.29
CA GLN A 326 -19.53 10.98 11.06
C GLN A 326 -18.89 9.97 10.14
N PHE A 327 -17.66 9.56 10.48
CA PHE A 327 -16.96 8.46 9.82
C PHE A 327 -16.31 7.51 10.85
N PRO A 328 -16.15 6.22 10.53
CA PRO A 328 -15.58 5.26 11.47
C PRO A 328 -14.07 5.45 11.63
N THR A 329 -13.55 5.23 12.84
CA THR A 329 -12.14 5.47 13.18
C THR A 329 -11.13 4.61 12.41
N TYR A 330 -11.56 3.50 11.79
CA TYR A 330 -10.69 2.70 10.94
C TYR A 330 -10.39 3.37 9.58
N ARG A 331 -11.18 4.38 9.16
CA ARG A 331 -10.92 5.23 8.01
C ARG A 331 -9.80 6.22 8.37
N GLN A 332 -8.56 5.82 8.11
CA GLN A 332 -7.39 6.65 8.41
C GLN A 332 -7.00 7.59 7.27
N ASP A 333 -7.57 7.37 6.11
CA ASP A 333 -7.46 8.17 4.90
C ASP A 333 -8.15 9.53 5.00
N ILE A 334 -9.15 9.67 5.90
CA ILE A 334 -9.87 10.93 6.09
C ILE A 334 -9.03 11.89 6.95
N MET A 335 -8.29 12.75 6.30
CA MET A 335 -7.40 13.74 6.92
C MET A 335 -7.88 15.17 6.68
N HIS A 336 -8.60 15.41 5.57
CA HIS A 336 -9.07 16.72 5.14
C HIS A 336 -10.48 16.63 4.55
N ALA A 337 -11.20 17.75 4.50
CA ALA A 337 -12.56 17.82 3.93
C ALA A 337 -12.58 17.38 2.43
N MET A 338 -11.46 17.55 1.73
CA MET A 338 -11.33 17.12 0.33
C MET A 338 -11.44 15.60 0.17
N ASP A 339 -10.97 14.80 1.15
CA ASP A 339 -11.06 13.34 1.11
C ASP A 339 -12.53 12.90 1.12
N VAL A 340 -13.36 13.59 1.90
CA VAL A 340 -14.81 13.36 1.92
C VAL A 340 -15.46 13.76 0.60
N VAL A 341 -15.05 14.90 0.02
CA VAL A 341 -15.58 15.36 -1.26
C VAL A 341 -15.17 14.43 -2.41
N GLU A 342 -13.95 13.85 -2.34
CA GLU A 342 -13.50 12.83 -3.29
C GLU A 342 -14.40 11.58 -3.22
N ASP A 343 -14.70 11.07 -2.03
CA ASP A 343 -15.62 9.95 -1.88
C ASP A 343 -17.03 10.25 -2.42
N MET A 344 -17.51 11.50 -2.25
CA MET A 344 -18.76 11.93 -2.85
C MET A 344 -18.70 11.91 -4.39
N LEU A 345 -17.60 12.39 -4.97
CA LEU A 345 -17.39 12.38 -6.42
C LEU A 345 -17.32 10.96 -6.98
N MET A 346 -16.64 10.06 -6.28
CA MET A 346 -16.61 8.64 -6.64
C MET A 346 -18.01 8.02 -6.60
N ALA A 347 -18.80 8.32 -5.57
CA ALA A 347 -20.17 7.84 -5.46
C ALA A 347 -21.13 8.47 -6.50
N TYR A 348 -20.85 9.70 -6.94
CA TYR A 348 -21.58 10.37 -8.02
C TYR A 348 -21.20 9.77 -9.38
N GLY A 349 -19.96 9.41 -9.57
CA GLY A 349 -19.35 8.95 -10.82
C GLY A 349 -18.72 10.10 -11.60
N PHE A 350 -17.42 10.06 -11.80
CA PHE A 350 -16.68 11.10 -12.54
C PHE A 350 -17.18 11.24 -13.97
N ASP A 351 -17.63 10.15 -14.60
CA ASP A 351 -18.16 10.15 -15.96
C ASP A 351 -19.50 10.93 -16.10
N ASN A 352 -20.17 11.23 -14.98
CA ASN A 352 -21.39 12.03 -14.96
C ASN A 352 -21.12 13.55 -14.85
N ILE A 353 -19.84 13.96 -14.74
CA ILE A 353 -19.46 15.37 -14.64
C ILE A 353 -19.17 15.89 -16.05
N GLU A 354 -19.93 16.90 -16.46
CA GLU A 354 -19.71 17.56 -17.74
C GLU A 354 -18.43 18.41 -17.68
N PRO A 355 -17.42 18.14 -18.54
CA PRO A 355 -16.20 18.92 -18.54
C PRO A 355 -16.41 20.30 -19.16
N HIS A 356 -15.99 21.35 -18.44
CA HIS A 356 -15.96 22.70 -18.93
C HIS A 356 -14.54 23.13 -19.26
N TYR A 357 -14.31 23.55 -20.49
CA TYR A 357 -13.02 24.11 -20.88
C TYR A 357 -12.94 25.56 -20.38
N PRO A 358 -11.91 25.90 -19.60
CA PRO A 358 -11.73 27.28 -19.14
C PRO A 358 -11.36 28.19 -20.32
N GLU A 359 -11.95 29.37 -20.35
CA GLU A 359 -11.57 30.40 -21.29
C GLU A 359 -10.37 31.16 -20.78
N PHE A 360 -9.21 30.98 -21.42
CA PHE A 360 -7.99 31.70 -21.10
C PHE A 360 -7.67 32.76 -22.17
N PHE A 361 -7.33 33.94 -21.71
CA PHE A 361 -6.82 35.01 -22.58
C PHE A 361 -5.30 34.86 -22.83
N THR A 362 -4.62 34.02 -22.10
CA THR A 362 -3.18 33.79 -22.22
C THR A 362 -2.87 32.76 -23.29
N GLN A 363 -2.00 33.10 -24.23
CA GLN A 363 -1.42 32.15 -25.18
C GLN A 363 -0.24 31.44 -24.56
N GLY A 364 -0.15 30.13 -24.81
CA GLY A 364 1.01 29.35 -24.41
C GLY A 364 2.22 29.63 -25.28
N GLU A 365 3.41 29.70 -24.68
CA GLU A 365 4.68 29.79 -25.39
C GLU A 365 5.58 28.60 -25.10
N LEU A 366 6.39 28.26 -26.09
CA LEU A 366 7.45 27.29 -25.88
C LEU A 366 8.60 27.90 -25.08
N LYS A 367 9.12 27.17 -24.11
CA LYS A 367 10.34 27.59 -23.40
C LYS A 367 11.49 27.80 -24.39
N PRO A 368 12.34 28.84 -24.20
CA PRO A 368 13.47 29.12 -25.10
C PRO A 368 14.37 27.90 -25.35
N ALA A 369 14.59 27.06 -24.34
CA ALA A 369 15.35 25.81 -24.47
C ALA A 369 14.67 24.83 -25.46
N THR A 370 13.33 24.73 -25.44
CA THR A 370 12.59 23.88 -26.35
C THR A 370 12.72 24.37 -27.80
N VAL A 371 12.60 25.69 -28.01
CA VAL A 371 12.79 26.30 -29.35
C VAL A 371 14.21 26.04 -29.86
N ARG A 372 15.21 26.28 -29.03
CA ARG A 372 16.62 25.99 -29.36
C ARG A 372 16.80 24.52 -29.72
N ASN A 373 16.34 23.60 -28.87
CA ASN A 373 16.50 22.17 -29.07
C ASN A 373 15.81 21.67 -30.35
N ARG A 374 14.67 22.23 -30.73
CA ARG A 374 14.03 21.95 -32.03
C ARG A 374 14.92 22.33 -33.20
N LYS A 375 15.46 23.56 -33.19
CA LYS A 375 16.38 24.03 -34.25
C LYS A 375 17.60 23.14 -34.38
N LEU A 376 18.18 22.72 -33.25
CA LEU A 376 19.34 21.82 -33.25
C LEU A 376 19.01 20.45 -33.88
N ARG A 377 17.83 19.90 -33.59
CA ARG A 377 17.37 18.65 -34.23
C ARG A 377 17.20 18.81 -35.74
N GLU A 378 16.56 19.89 -36.17
CA GLU A 378 16.36 20.18 -37.61
C GLU A 378 17.71 20.25 -38.35
N ILE A 379 18.72 20.91 -37.79
CA ILE A 379 20.08 20.97 -38.35
C ILE A 379 20.66 19.56 -38.45
N MET A 380 20.62 18.77 -37.40
CA MET A 380 21.19 17.43 -37.38
C MET A 380 20.49 16.46 -38.36
N VAL A 381 19.18 16.53 -38.47
CA VAL A 381 18.39 15.79 -39.46
C VAL A 381 18.78 16.23 -40.86
N GLY A 382 19.00 17.52 -41.09
CA GLY A 382 19.46 18.09 -42.35
C GLY A 382 20.86 17.57 -42.80
N THR A 383 21.70 17.13 -41.85
CA THR A 383 22.99 16.48 -42.15
C THR A 383 22.85 14.99 -42.53
N GLY A 384 21.62 14.46 -42.53
CA GLY A 384 21.35 13.05 -42.84
C GLY A 384 21.56 12.13 -41.62
N ALA A 385 21.63 12.69 -40.40
CA ALA A 385 21.74 11.92 -39.17
C ALA A 385 20.37 11.54 -38.61
N GLN A 386 20.23 10.32 -38.08
CA GLN A 386 19.03 9.81 -37.41
C GLN A 386 19.07 10.17 -35.95
N GLU A 387 17.99 10.77 -35.44
CA GLU A 387 17.82 11.00 -33.99
C GLU A 387 17.56 9.67 -33.29
N ILE A 388 18.22 9.45 -32.18
CA ILE A 388 17.99 8.35 -31.27
C ILE A 388 17.67 8.90 -29.86
N SER A 389 17.04 8.09 -29.03
CA SER A 389 16.79 8.40 -27.63
C SER A 389 17.19 7.21 -26.79
N THR A 390 18.10 7.40 -25.87
CA THR A 390 18.59 6.37 -24.95
C THR A 390 18.23 6.71 -23.51
N PHE A 391 18.30 5.73 -22.60
CA PHE A 391 17.98 5.96 -21.18
C PHE A 391 19.00 6.89 -20.52
N ILE A 392 18.50 7.72 -19.60
CA ILE A 392 19.35 8.57 -18.74
C ILE A 392 20.13 7.70 -17.74
N LEU A 393 19.50 6.59 -17.29
CA LEU A 393 20.15 5.62 -16.42
C LEU A 393 21.08 4.71 -17.21
N THR A 394 22.26 4.45 -16.62
CA THR A 394 23.30 3.59 -17.17
C THR A 394 24.15 3.02 -16.03
N ASN A 395 25.39 2.61 -16.29
CA ASN A 395 26.34 2.09 -15.31
C ASN A 395 27.75 2.65 -15.53
N LYS A 396 28.59 2.60 -14.50
CA LYS A 396 29.98 3.09 -14.57
C LYS A 396 30.80 2.37 -15.61
N LYS A 397 30.57 1.08 -15.82
CA LYS A 397 31.26 0.29 -16.84
C LYS A 397 31.09 0.88 -18.23
N ASN A 398 29.88 1.27 -18.59
CA ASN A 398 29.60 1.87 -19.90
C ASN A 398 30.15 3.31 -20.00
N LEU A 399 30.05 4.09 -18.93
CA LEU A 399 30.47 5.49 -18.95
C LEU A 399 32.00 5.68 -18.94
N PHE A 400 32.74 4.80 -18.24
CA PHE A 400 34.15 5.00 -17.96
C PHE A 400 35.00 3.82 -18.47
N GLU A 401 34.81 2.59 -17.98
CA GLU A 401 35.66 1.44 -18.32
C GLU A 401 35.69 1.17 -19.82
N LYS A 402 34.54 1.02 -20.48
CA LYS A 402 34.45 0.79 -21.92
C LYS A 402 34.94 1.96 -22.79
N MET A 403 34.96 3.16 -22.20
CA MET A 403 35.47 4.37 -22.87
C MET A 403 36.94 4.59 -22.58
N ASN A 404 37.58 3.68 -21.82
CA ASN A 404 38.99 3.80 -21.41
C ASN A 404 39.29 5.09 -20.66
N LEU A 405 38.35 5.50 -19.79
CA LEU A 405 38.44 6.68 -18.94
C LEU A 405 38.52 6.26 -17.46
N PRO A 406 39.22 7.04 -16.62
CA PRO A 406 39.17 6.81 -15.19
C PRO A 406 37.77 7.07 -14.65
N ASP A 407 37.40 6.37 -13.58
CA ASP A 407 36.16 6.64 -12.84
C ASP A 407 36.15 8.09 -12.33
N ASP A 408 34.99 8.72 -12.43
CA ASP A 408 34.75 10.08 -11.95
C ASP A 408 33.55 10.09 -11.00
N GLU A 409 33.42 11.14 -10.19
CA GLU A 409 32.27 11.36 -9.32
C GLU A 409 31.00 11.56 -10.16
N ILE A 410 29.98 10.81 -9.85
CA ILE A 410 28.75 10.77 -10.61
C ILE A 410 27.55 10.58 -9.67
N VAL A 411 26.36 10.92 -10.15
CA VAL A 411 25.12 10.67 -9.41
C VAL A 411 24.77 9.19 -9.47
N GLU A 412 24.80 8.51 -8.32
CA GLU A 412 24.51 7.08 -8.14
C GLU A 412 23.15 6.85 -7.48
N ILE A 413 22.48 5.77 -7.86
CA ILE A 413 21.24 5.33 -7.23
C ILE A 413 21.61 4.46 -6.03
N ALA A 414 21.14 4.81 -4.83
CA ALA A 414 21.47 4.11 -3.60
C ALA A 414 21.00 2.64 -3.58
N ASN A 415 19.87 2.33 -4.23
CA ASN A 415 19.25 1.00 -4.27
C ASN A 415 18.74 0.65 -5.68
N PRO A 416 19.64 0.50 -6.67
CA PRO A 416 19.22 0.25 -8.04
C PRO A 416 18.55 -1.12 -8.19
N VAL A 417 17.52 -1.19 -9.03
CA VAL A 417 16.84 -2.46 -9.36
C VAL A 417 17.79 -3.43 -10.11
N SER A 418 18.74 -2.90 -10.86
CA SER A 418 19.73 -3.65 -11.59
C SER A 418 21.04 -2.88 -11.65
N SER A 419 22.16 -3.59 -11.61
CA SER A 419 23.50 -3.01 -11.81
C SER A 419 23.67 -2.31 -13.16
N ASN A 420 22.86 -2.65 -14.15
CA ASN A 420 22.87 -2.00 -15.46
C ASN A 420 22.35 -0.55 -15.42
N TRP A 421 21.55 -0.20 -14.40
CA TRP A 421 20.86 1.06 -14.26
C TRP A 421 21.15 1.71 -12.90
N SER A 422 22.44 1.82 -12.57
CA SER A 422 22.90 2.21 -11.24
C SER A 422 23.37 3.67 -11.13
N VAL A 423 23.58 4.36 -12.28
CA VAL A 423 24.05 5.76 -12.29
C VAL A 423 23.30 6.59 -13.34
N MET A 424 23.28 7.89 -13.17
CA MET A 424 22.80 8.82 -14.18
C MET A 424 23.94 9.17 -15.17
N ARG A 425 23.65 9.21 -16.47
CA ARG A 425 24.65 9.53 -17.49
C ARG A 425 25.14 10.98 -17.35
N SER A 426 26.45 11.18 -17.39
CA SER A 426 27.08 12.50 -17.42
C SER A 426 27.34 13.02 -18.84
N TRP A 427 27.30 12.14 -19.82
CA TRP A 427 27.48 12.42 -21.24
C TRP A 427 26.84 11.37 -22.13
N LEU A 428 26.70 11.65 -23.45
CA LEU A 428 25.87 10.85 -24.36
C LEU A 428 26.66 9.84 -25.20
N THR A 429 27.92 10.12 -25.50
CA THR A 429 28.70 9.30 -26.42
C THR A 429 28.74 7.81 -26.08
N PRO A 430 28.88 7.37 -24.81
CA PRO A 430 28.85 5.94 -24.48
C PRO A 430 27.57 5.26 -24.92
N SER A 431 26.42 5.93 -24.78
CA SER A 431 25.12 5.38 -25.19
C SER A 431 25.01 5.23 -26.70
N LEU A 432 25.58 6.20 -27.48
CA LEU A 432 25.59 6.12 -28.92
C LEU A 432 26.49 4.94 -29.41
N VAL A 433 27.69 4.82 -28.83
CA VAL A 433 28.62 3.73 -29.15
C VAL A 433 28.02 2.37 -28.77
N GLU A 434 27.37 2.27 -27.62
CA GLU A 434 26.64 1.04 -27.22
C GLU A 434 25.53 0.68 -28.21
N LEU A 435 24.77 1.67 -28.69
CA LEU A 435 23.72 1.43 -29.70
C LEU A 435 24.32 0.93 -31.01
N LEU A 436 25.37 1.58 -31.52
CA LEU A 436 26.07 1.14 -32.75
C LEU A 436 26.62 -0.28 -32.61
N SER A 437 27.15 -0.63 -31.45
CA SER A 437 27.69 -1.99 -31.20
C SER A 437 26.62 -3.08 -31.23
N LYS A 438 25.35 -2.73 -30.91
CA LYS A 438 24.21 -3.66 -30.94
C LYS A 438 23.48 -3.70 -32.27
N ASN A 439 23.78 -2.78 -33.20
CA ASN A 439 23.12 -2.66 -34.50
C ASN A 439 24.07 -2.95 -35.66
N THR A 440 24.97 -3.89 -35.52
CA THR A 440 25.96 -4.26 -36.53
C THR A 440 25.38 -4.89 -37.79
N ASN A 441 24.12 -5.33 -37.74
CA ASN A 441 23.35 -5.91 -38.83
C ASN A 441 22.58 -4.87 -39.68
N VAL A 442 22.65 -3.59 -39.29
CA VAL A 442 22.04 -2.48 -40.04
C VAL A 442 23.07 -1.95 -41.06
N GLU A 443 22.60 -1.50 -42.23
CA GLU A 443 23.43 -0.96 -43.29
C GLU A 443 24.32 0.20 -42.85
N TYR A 444 25.52 0.29 -43.43
CA TYR A 444 26.50 1.36 -43.21
C TYR A 444 26.55 2.34 -44.37
N PRO A 445 26.89 3.65 -44.18
CA PRO A 445 27.28 4.25 -42.91
C PRO A 445 26.08 4.53 -42.01
N GLN A 446 26.22 4.25 -40.72
CA GLN A 446 25.23 4.62 -39.70
C GLN A 446 25.60 5.96 -39.13
N LYS A 447 24.70 6.95 -39.26
CA LYS A 447 24.84 8.31 -38.74
C LYS A 447 23.75 8.52 -37.72
N ILE A 448 24.11 8.68 -36.43
CA ILE A 448 23.15 8.85 -35.34
C ILE A 448 23.53 10.05 -34.49
N PHE A 449 22.52 10.68 -33.92
CA PHE A 449 22.70 11.72 -32.91
C PHE A 449 21.68 11.59 -31.78
N GLU A 450 22.01 12.11 -30.63
CA GLU A 450 21.08 12.28 -29.52
C GLU A 450 21.21 13.68 -28.94
N LEU A 451 20.07 14.35 -28.76
CA LEU A 451 19.95 15.57 -27.97
C LEU A 451 19.20 15.19 -26.69
N GLY A 452 19.94 15.00 -25.60
CA GLY A 452 19.41 14.44 -24.37
C GLY A 452 19.92 15.12 -23.11
N GLN A 453 19.19 14.87 -22.02
CA GLN A 453 19.61 15.33 -20.69
C GLN A 453 20.73 14.46 -20.15
N CYS A 454 21.69 15.12 -19.50
CA CYS A 454 22.77 14.54 -18.74
C CYS A 454 22.76 15.15 -17.34
N VAL A 455 23.28 14.43 -16.37
CA VAL A 455 23.29 14.86 -14.96
C VAL A 455 24.73 14.91 -14.47
N LYS A 456 25.10 16.02 -13.83
CA LYS A 456 26.40 16.20 -13.21
C LYS A 456 26.23 16.38 -11.70
N LEU A 457 27.14 15.82 -10.92
CA LEU A 457 27.20 16.09 -9.49
C LEU A 457 27.52 17.56 -9.24
N ASN A 458 26.73 18.22 -8.41
CA ASN A 458 26.93 19.60 -7.99
C ASN A 458 26.57 19.78 -6.53
N THR A 459 27.56 19.62 -5.66
CA THR A 459 27.37 19.70 -4.20
C THR A 459 26.96 21.09 -3.69
N ARG A 460 27.03 22.13 -4.55
CA ARG A 460 26.61 23.50 -4.22
C ARG A 460 25.11 23.72 -4.52
N SER A 461 24.50 22.87 -5.31
CA SER A 461 23.06 22.96 -5.57
C SER A 461 22.25 22.37 -4.41
N GLN A 462 21.03 22.85 -4.20
CA GLN A 462 20.12 22.36 -3.16
C GLN A 462 19.82 20.86 -3.28
N VAL A 463 19.78 20.34 -4.51
CA VAL A 463 19.49 18.93 -4.82
C VAL A 463 20.75 18.09 -5.02
N GLY A 464 21.95 18.67 -4.87
CA GLY A 464 23.22 17.97 -5.03
C GLY A 464 23.59 17.62 -6.48
N SER A 465 22.81 18.01 -7.47
CA SER A 465 23.04 17.72 -8.88
C SER A 465 22.62 18.88 -9.79
N GLU A 466 23.07 18.84 -11.03
CA GLU A 466 22.72 19.77 -12.09
C GLU A 466 22.38 19.00 -13.38
N GLU A 467 21.23 19.31 -13.96
CA GLU A 467 20.80 18.77 -15.25
C GLU A 467 21.21 19.70 -16.38
N MET A 468 21.73 19.12 -17.45
CA MET A 468 22.12 19.86 -18.64
C MET A 468 21.75 19.14 -19.92
N TRP A 469 21.34 19.91 -20.93
CA TRP A 469 21.14 19.38 -22.28
C TRP A 469 22.48 19.26 -22.98
N LYS A 470 22.78 18.08 -23.52
CA LYS A 470 23.94 17.82 -24.36
C LYS A 470 23.49 17.22 -25.68
N MET A 471 24.31 17.42 -26.69
CA MET A 471 24.16 16.76 -27.98
C MET A 471 25.43 15.98 -28.28
N ALA A 472 25.24 14.78 -28.80
CA ALA A 472 26.33 13.95 -29.33
C ALA A 472 25.96 13.40 -30.70
N TYR A 473 26.94 13.25 -31.54
CA TYR A 473 26.86 12.63 -32.87
C TYR A 473 27.87 11.50 -32.96
N SER A 474 27.47 10.42 -33.60
CA SER A 474 28.37 9.30 -33.94
C SER A 474 28.11 8.81 -35.34
N GLU A 475 29.17 8.49 -36.04
CA GLU A 475 29.11 7.90 -37.36
C GLU A 475 29.97 6.62 -37.41
N ALA A 476 29.42 5.53 -37.93
CA ALA A 476 30.12 4.27 -38.11
C ALA A 476 30.08 3.86 -39.59
N GLY A 477 31.25 3.42 -40.12
CA GLY A 477 31.38 3.00 -41.50
C GLY A 477 32.83 2.83 -41.92
N SER A 478 33.08 2.14 -43.01
CA SER A 478 34.44 1.84 -43.50
C SER A 478 35.24 3.07 -43.99
N LYS A 479 34.57 4.15 -44.32
CA LYS A 479 35.21 5.38 -44.86
C LYS A 479 35.11 6.58 -43.90
N VAL A 480 34.66 6.34 -42.67
CA VAL A 480 34.50 7.41 -41.69
C VAL A 480 35.85 7.89 -41.16
N ASN A 481 35.99 9.20 -40.98
CA ASN A 481 37.22 9.81 -40.48
C ASN A 481 36.89 11.06 -39.68
N PHE A 482 37.91 11.64 -39.02
CA PHE A 482 37.78 12.87 -38.21
C PHE A 482 37.20 14.05 -38.99
N THR A 483 37.54 14.22 -40.27
CA THR A 483 37.04 15.30 -41.10
C THR A 483 35.54 15.24 -41.27
N HIS A 484 34.95 14.04 -41.45
CA HIS A 484 33.50 13.87 -41.50
C HIS A 484 32.82 14.39 -40.22
N ALA A 485 33.28 13.93 -39.05
CA ALA A 485 32.71 14.39 -37.78
C ALA A 485 32.87 15.91 -37.56
N LYS A 486 34.03 16.45 -37.94
CA LYS A 486 34.33 17.89 -37.90
C LYS A 486 33.41 18.70 -38.81
N THR A 487 33.14 18.20 -40.03
CA THR A 487 32.25 18.88 -41.00
C THR A 487 30.83 18.99 -40.45
N ILE A 488 30.32 17.91 -39.81
CA ILE A 488 29.01 17.91 -39.17
C ILE A 488 28.98 18.94 -38.00
N LEU A 489 30.04 18.97 -37.18
CA LEU A 489 30.14 19.92 -36.08
C LEU A 489 30.24 21.39 -36.59
N GLN A 490 30.82 21.61 -37.76
CA GLN A 490 30.91 22.97 -38.35
C GLN A 490 29.57 23.41 -38.98
N ALA A 491 28.70 22.49 -39.40
CA ALA A 491 27.37 22.77 -39.92
C ALA A 491 26.38 23.14 -38.77
N TYR A 492 26.73 22.74 -37.55
CA TYR A 492 25.98 23.00 -36.31
C TYR A 492 26.30 24.36 -35.70
#